data_56b74fe351ec83b4de9a552841c20371
#
_entry.id   56b74fe351ec83b4de9a552841c20371
#
_cell.length_a   1.000
_cell.length_b   1.000
_cell.length_c   1.000
_cell.angle_alpha   90.00
_cell.angle_beta   90.00
_cell.angle_gamma   90.00
#
_symmetry.space_group_name_H-M   'P 1'
#
loop_
_entity.id
_entity.type
_entity.pdbx_description
1 polymer ?
#
loop_
_entity_poly.entity_id
_entity_poly.type
_entity_poly.pdbx_seq_one_letter_code
_entity_poly.pdbx_strand_id
1 'polypeptide(L)'
;MDAATVIRRGVPRGAEERVAELYWEAFGRKLGAALGPAEHGRAFIARHLHHDRAAVALAPGGHIVGVAGYQLGGRGLTGGGVRDVLSSYGLFRGLPRLAVLALLERTPEPRELVMDGIAVDPAHRGGGIGGLLLTEIAAVAAEHGCSRVRLDVIDVNPRARALYERRGFTAVRTGRTPYLRHLMGFGAVTTMHRAVPAHPGDGVSGDPLEQQR
;
A
#
# COMPACT_ATOMS: atom_id res chain seq x y z
N MET A 1 22.33 9.95 22.31
CA MET A 1 20.90 9.59 22.23
C MET A 1 20.60 9.37 20.75
N ASP A 2 20.43 8.11 20.34
CA ASP A 2 20.07 7.81 18.96
C ASP A 2 18.67 8.41 18.71
N ALA A 3 18.60 9.38 17.81
CA ALA A 3 17.34 9.97 17.41
C ALA A 3 16.46 8.89 16.77
N ALA A 4 15.28 8.66 17.31
CA ALA A 4 14.38 7.60 16.88
C ALA A 4 13.76 7.94 15.51
N THR A 5 13.49 6.92 14.71
CA THR A 5 12.71 7.04 13.47
C THR A 5 11.30 7.54 13.81
N VAL A 6 10.85 8.59 13.14
CA VAL A 6 9.53 9.19 13.31
C VAL A 6 8.60 8.77 12.17
N ILE A 7 7.38 8.33 12.50
CA ILE A 7 6.35 8.06 11.51
C ILE A 7 5.51 9.33 11.30
N ARG A 8 5.31 9.69 10.05
CA ARG A 8 4.50 10.84 9.64
C ARG A 8 3.45 10.40 8.63
N ARG A 9 2.24 10.90 8.79
CA ARG A 9 1.18 10.76 7.77
C ARG A 9 1.42 11.74 6.64
N GLY A 10 1.16 11.27 5.46
CA GLY A 10 1.36 12.00 4.23
C GLY A 10 2.82 12.08 3.79
N VAL A 11 2.99 12.21 2.48
CA VAL A 11 4.29 12.43 1.86
C VAL A 11 4.60 13.94 1.86
N PRO A 12 5.73 14.39 2.39
CA PRO A 12 6.13 15.78 2.30
C PRO A 12 6.24 16.21 0.83
N ARG A 13 5.87 17.45 0.53
CA ARG A 13 6.10 18.03 -0.81
C ARG A 13 7.59 18.09 -1.09
N GLY A 14 7.97 17.74 -2.33
CA GLY A 14 9.38 17.64 -2.75
C GLY A 14 10.03 16.29 -2.42
N ALA A 15 9.30 15.35 -1.81
CA ALA A 15 9.79 14.01 -1.50
C ALA A 15 9.22 12.91 -2.42
N GLU A 16 8.51 13.30 -3.47
CA GLU A 16 7.80 12.40 -4.38
C GLU A 16 8.76 11.43 -5.07
N GLU A 17 9.92 11.94 -5.52
CA GLU A 17 10.94 11.12 -6.18
C GLU A 17 11.52 10.07 -5.22
N ARG A 18 11.83 10.47 -3.97
CA ARG A 18 12.35 9.54 -2.97
C ARG A 18 11.35 8.43 -2.62
N VAL A 19 10.09 8.78 -2.51
CA VAL A 19 9.02 7.78 -2.29
C VAL A 19 8.88 6.87 -3.49
N ALA A 20 8.92 7.40 -4.71
CA ALA A 20 8.87 6.62 -5.94
C ALA A 20 10.05 5.65 -6.07
N GLU A 21 11.27 6.07 -5.68
CA GLU A 21 12.45 5.20 -5.63
C GLU A 21 12.25 4.02 -4.68
N LEU A 22 11.88 4.28 -3.43
CA LEU A 22 11.63 3.24 -2.42
C LEU A 22 10.51 2.28 -2.88
N TYR A 23 9.46 2.84 -3.45
CA TYR A 23 8.33 2.05 -3.93
C TYR A 23 8.72 1.19 -5.14
N TRP A 24 9.51 1.75 -6.07
CA TRP A 24 10.02 1.01 -7.22
C TRP A 24 10.99 -0.10 -6.81
N GLU A 25 11.89 0.16 -5.87
CA GLU A 25 12.80 -0.85 -5.35
C GLU A 25 12.05 -2.06 -4.77
N ALA A 26 10.99 -1.80 -4.02
CA ALA A 26 10.20 -2.85 -3.39
C ALA A 26 9.27 -3.59 -4.38
N PHE A 27 8.69 -2.88 -5.36
CA PHE A 27 7.60 -3.38 -6.19
C PHE A 27 7.90 -3.36 -7.68
N GLY A 28 9.06 -2.87 -8.12
CA GLY A 28 9.44 -2.73 -9.53
C GLY A 28 9.38 -4.05 -10.30
N ARG A 29 9.64 -5.19 -9.65
CA ARG A 29 9.45 -6.52 -10.26
C ARG A 29 7.98 -6.76 -10.66
N LYS A 30 7.04 -6.38 -9.81
CA LYS A 30 5.61 -6.51 -10.06
C LYS A 30 5.09 -5.44 -11.02
N LEU A 31 5.58 -4.21 -10.87
CA LEU A 31 5.13 -3.05 -11.65
C LEU A 31 5.84 -2.93 -13.01
N GLY A 32 6.98 -3.58 -13.18
CA GLY A 32 7.82 -3.44 -14.38
C GLY A 32 7.13 -3.79 -15.68
N ALA A 33 6.26 -4.80 -15.68
CA ALA A 33 5.45 -5.18 -16.83
C ALA A 33 4.43 -4.08 -17.22
N ALA A 34 3.95 -3.32 -16.23
CA ALA A 34 2.97 -2.25 -16.44
C ALA A 34 3.61 -0.88 -16.64
N LEU A 35 4.61 -0.53 -15.85
CA LEU A 35 5.18 0.83 -15.78
C LEU A 35 6.65 0.92 -16.21
N GLY A 36 7.30 -0.19 -16.59
CA GLY A 36 8.69 -0.16 -17.05
C GLY A 36 8.92 0.61 -18.36
N PRO A 37 10.15 1.03 -18.63
CA PRO A 37 11.38 0.81 -17.86
C PRO A 37 11.41 1.59 -16.52
N ALA A 38 12.37 1.26 -15.65
CA ALA A 38 12.43 1.75 -14.26
C ALA A 38 12.37 3.26 -14.12
N GLU A 39 13.07 4.00 -14.96
CA GLU A 39 13.08 5.46 -14.96
C GLU A 39 11.68 6.04 -15.22
N HIS A 40 10.99 5.54 -16.25
CA HIS A 40 9.63 5.96 -16.59
C HIS A 40 8.63 5.58 -15.48
N GLY A 41 8.78 4.38 -14.92
CA GLY A 41 7.92 3.93 -13.82
C GLY A 41 8.06 4.76 -12.56
N ARG A 42 9.29 5.13 -12.18
CA ARG A 42 9.54 6.03 -11.04
C ARG A 42 8.97 7.42 -11.29
N ALA A 43 9.23 8.00 -12.48
CA ALA A 43 8.69 9.30 -12.85
C ALA A 43 7.16 9.29 -12.89
N PHE A 44 6.53 8.19 -13.36
CA PHE A 44 5.08 8.03 -13.34
C PHE A 44 4.54 8.01 -11.90
N ILE A 45 5.13 7.22 -11.02
CA ILE A 45 4.73 7.13 -9.61
C ILE A 45 4.88 8.50 -8.93
N ALA A 46 6.04 9.17 -9.08
CA ALA A 46 6.29 10.48 -8.47
C ALA A 46 5.25 11.53 -8.93
N ARG A 47 4.93 11.55 -10.22
CA ARG A 47 3.97 12.51 -10.79
C ARG A 47 2.53 12.30 -10.33
N HIS A 48 2.11 11.04 -10.15
CA HIS A 48 0.73 10.67 -9.83
C HIS A 48 0.53 10.25 -8.37
N LEU A 49 1.47 10.62 -7.50
CA LEU A 49 1.43 10.28 -6.09
C LEU A 49 0.37 11.11 -5.34
N HIS A 50 -0.46 10.43 -4.59
CA HIS A 50 -1.39 11.07 -3.65
C HIS A 50 -0.73 11.21 -2.28
N HIS A 51 -0.37 12.44 -1.91
CA HIS A 51 0.37 12.74 -0.68
C HIS A 51 -0.34 12.27 0.58
N ASP A 52 -1.67 12.31 0.58
CA ASP A 52 -2.55 11.95 1.70
C ASP A 52 -2.84 10.44 1.80
N ARG A 53 -2.25 9.61 0.94
CA ARG A 53 -2.50 8.17 0.87
C ARG A 53 -1.27 7.33 1.25
N ALA A 54 -0.41 7.87 2.12
CA ALA A 54 0.74 7.17 2.65
C ALA A 54 1.04 7.56 4.10
N ALA A 55 1.77 6.69 4.79
CA ALA A 55 2.58 7.03 5.95
C ALA A 55 4.05 6.86 5.58
N VAL A 56 4.92 7.76 6.02
CA VAL A 56 6.36 7.72 5.78
C VAL A 56 7.14 7.60 7.08
N ALA A 57 8.26 6.92 7.03
CA ALA A 57 9.23 6.83 8.11
C ALA A 57 10.39 7.78 7.83
N LEU A 58 10.66 8.68 8.77
CA LEU A 58 11.73 9.66 8.70
C LEU A 58 12.87 9.23 9.64
N ALA A 59 14.05 9.07 9.10
CA ALA A 59 15.27 8.90 9.88
C ALA A 59 15.66 10.21 10.59
N PRO A 60 16.56 10.16 11.57
CA PRO A 60 17.23 11.33 12.09
C PRO A 60 17.82 12.16 10.94
N GLY A 61 17.52 13.45 10.90
CA GLY A 61 17.89 14.31 9.77
C GLY A 61 16.79 14.48 8.70
N GLY A 62 15.61 13.86 8.88
CA GLY A 62 14.42 14.09 8.04
C GLY A 62 14.36 13.33 6.74
N HIS A 63 15.32 12.43 6.47
CA HIS A 63 15.32 11.62 5.25
C HIS A 63 14.25 10.52 5.31
N ILE A 64 13.49 10.33 4.22
CA ILE A 64 12.52 9.24 4.13
C ILE A 64 13.26 7.91 3.92
N VAL A 65 13.05 6.99 4.85
CA VAL A 65 13.64 5.64 4.86
C VAL A 65 12.60 4.53 4.78
N GLY A 66 11.32 4.88 4.74
CA GLY A 66 10.25 3.93 4.54
C GLY A 66 8.95 4.60 4.16
N VAL A 67 8.09 3.86 3.48
CA VAL A 67 6.75 4.29 3.07
C VAL A 67 5.78 3.13 3.13
N ALA A 68 4.56 3.40 3.58
CA ALA A 68 3.42 2.50 3.47
C ALA A 68 2.30 3.24 2.74
N GLY A 69 1.94 2.76 1.56
CA GLY A 69 0.80 3.26 0.80
C GLY A 69 -0.48 2.52 1.12
N TYR A 70 -1.61 3.21 1.04
CA TYR A 70 -2.92 2.60 1.28
C TYR A 70 -4.01 3.22 0.41
N GLN A 71 -5.03 2.42 0.15
CA GLN A 71 -6.24 2.81 -0.55
C GLN A 71 -7.39 2.97 0.45
N LEU A 72 -8.07 4.10 0.38
CA LEU A 72 -9.22 4.44 1.19
C LEU A 72 -10.19 5.30 0.36
N GLY A 73 -11.48 4.96 0.38
CA GLY A 73 -12.48 5.69 -0.40
C GLY A 73 -12.21 5.69 -1.91
N GLY A 74 -11.69 4.59 -2.45
CA GLY A 74 -11.40 4.46 -3.89
C GLY A 74 -10.11 5.13 -4.36
N ARG A 75 -9.32 5.78 -3.47
CA ARG A 75 -8.06 6.43 -3.80
C ARG A 75 -6.90 5.74 -3.11
N GLY A 76 -5.91 5.27 -3.89
CA GLY A 76 -4.66 4.67 -3.42
C GLY A 76 -3.48 5.64 -3.43
N LEU A 77 -2.28 5.12 -3.15
CA LEU A 77 -1.02 5.89 -3.13
C LEU A 77 -0.74 6.55 -4.49
N THR A 78 -1.04 5.86 -5.59
CA THR A 78 -0.84 6.37 -6.95
C THR A 78 -2.17 6.44 -7.68
N GLY A 79 -2.40 7.53 -8.40
CA GLY A 79 -3.67 7.86 -9.04
C GLY A 79 -3.63 7.97 -10.56
N GLY A 80 -2.69 7.32 -11.24
CA GLY A 80 -2.63 7.37 -12.71
C GLY A 80 -3.79 6.66 -13.38
N GLY A 81 -4.64 7.40 -14.09
CA GLY A 81 -5.75 6.85 -14.87
C GLY A 81 -5.33 6.37 -16.27
N VAL A 82 -6.32 5.89 -17.05
CA VAL A 82 -6.11 5.44 -18.44
C VAL A 82 -5.41 6.51 -19.28
N ARG A 83 -5.85 7.76 -19.16
CA ARG A 83 -5.25 8.89 -19.90
C ARG A 83 -3.78 9.10 -19.56
N ASP A 84 -3.40 8.98 -18.29
CA ASP A 84 -2.03 9.20 -17.84
C ASP A 84 -1.09 8.11 -18.33
N VAL A 85 -1.55 6.87 -18.36
CA VAL A 85 -0.81 5.75 -18.95
C VAL A 85 -0.65 5.94 -20.44
N LEU A 86 -1.72 6.27 -21.16
CA LEU A 86 -1.66 6.49 -22.61
C LEU A 86 -0.81 7.70 -22.99
N SER A 87 -0.84 8.79 -22.21
CA SER A 87 0.01 9.96 -22.45
C SER A 87 1.49 9.68 -22.18
N SER A 88 1.79 8.83 -21.21
CA SER A 88 3.17 8.50 -20.83
C SER A 88 3.83 7.46 -21.75
N TYR A 89 3.04 6.51 -22.28
CA TYR A 89 3.55 5.35 -23.03
C TYR A 89 3.06 5.29 -24.48
N GLY A 90 2.15 6.19 -24.89
CA GLY A 90 1.50 6.13 -26.19
C GLY A 90 0.45 5.02 -26.30
N LEU A 91 -0.39 5.07 -27.35
CA LEU A 91 -1.53 4.17 -27.52
C LEU A 91 -1.09 2.69 -27.61
N PHE A 92 -0.15 2.37 -28.50
CA PHE A 92 0.26 0.98 -28.76
C PHE A 92 0.98 0.31 -27.60
N ARG A 93 1.75 1.07 -26.82
CA ARG A 93 2.46 0.57 -25.63
C ARG A 93 1.64 0.71 -24.36
N GLY A 94 0.69 1.61 -24.32
CA GLY A 94 -0.18 1.89 -23.17
C GLY A 94 -1.27 0.83 -22.99
N LEU A 95 -1.93 0.39 -24.08
CA LEU A 95 -3.02 -0.60 -24.01
C LEU A 95 -2.64 -1.90 -23.30
N PRO A 96 -1.54 -2.60 -23.63
CA PRO A 96 -1.15 -3.81 -22.91
C PRO A 96 -0.77 -3.52 -21.44
N ARG A 97 -0.24 -2.34 -21.13
CA ARG A 97 0.05 -1.91 -19.77
C ARG A 97 -1.20 -1.71 -18.93
N LEU A 98 -2.23 -1.12 -19.52
CA LEU A 98 -3.55 -0.98 -18.87
C LEU A 98 -4.15 -2.35 -18.54
N ALA A 99 -4.03 -3.33 -19.43
CA ALA A 99 -4.48 -4.70 -19.16
C ALA A 99 -3.73 -5.30 -17.95
N VAL A 100 -2.41 -5.11 -17.85
CA VAL A 100 -1.63 -5.55 -16.68
C VAL A 100 -2.02 -4.81 -15.42
N LEU A 101 -2.25 -3.49 -15.48
CA LEU A 101 -2.71 -2.70 -14.33
C LEU A 101 -4.08 -3.17 -13.84
N ALA A 102 -5.01 -3.45 -14.76
CA ALA A 102 -6.34 -3.98 -14.41
C ALA A 102 -6.26 -5.34 -13.67
N LEU A 103 -5.27 -6.20 -14.01
CA LEU A 103 -5.01 -7.43 -13.25
C LEU A 103 -4.48 -7.20 -11.84
N LEU A 104 -3.89 -6.03 -11.59
CA LEU A 104 -3.34 -5.63 -10.29
C LEU A 104 -4.33 -4.79 -9.47
N GLU A 105 -5.42 -4.35 -10.10
CA GLU A 105 -6.44 -3.55 -9.45
C GLU A 105 -7.14 -4.33 -8.34
N ARG A 106 -7.44 -3.63 -7.25
CA ARG A 106 -8.11 -4.19 -6.08
C ARG A 106 -9.30 -3.33 -5.76
N THR A 107 -10.46 -3.93 -5.68
CA THR A 107 -11.67 -3.26 -5.20
C THR A 107 -11.74 -3.41 -3.69
N PRO A 108 -11.69 -2.31 -2.91
CA PRO A 108 -11.93 -2.36 -1.47
C PRO A 108 -13.36 -2.78 -1.18
N GLU A 109 -13.53 -3.56 -0.12
CA GLU A 109 -14.85 -3.82 0.43
C GLU A 109 -15.28 -2.67 1.36
N PRO A 110 -16.58 -2.55 1.70
CA PRO A 110 -17.05 -1.55 2.65
C PRO A 110 -16.30 -1.68 3.99
N ARG A 111 -15.91 -0.55 4.58
CA ARG A 111 -15.17 -0.47 5.84
C ARG A 111 -13.82 -1.22 5.83
N GLU A 112 -13.17 -1.28 4.69
CA GLU A 112 -11.87 -1.89 4.49
C GLU A 112 -10.85 -0.84 4.06
N LEU A 113 -9.68 -0.81 4.73
CA LEU A 113 -8.50 -0.13 4.23
C LEU A 113 -7.61 -1.16 3.53
N VAL A 114 -7.29 -0.92 2.26
CA VAL A 114 -6.40 -1.81 1.49
C VAL A 114 -5.00 -1.21 1.45
N MET A 115 -3.99 -1.95 1.88
CA MET A 115 -2.60 -1.52 1.72
C MET A 115 -2.14 -1.74 0.29
N ASP A 116 -1.59 -0.69 -0.33
CA ASP A 116 -0.94 -0.77 -1.64
C ASP A 116 0.42 -1.49 -1.53
N GLY A 117 1.11 -1.25 -0.43
CA GLY A 117 2.36 -1.92 -0.11
C GLY A 117 3.17 -1.16 0.93
N ILE A 118 4.24 -1.79 1.36
CA ILE A 118 5.21 -1.23 2.31
C ILE A 118 6.62 -1.40 1.77
N ALA A 119 7.39 -0.33 1.76
CA ALA A 119 8.78 -0.30 1.35
C ALA A 119 9.64 0.30 2.46
N VAL A 120 10.80 -0.31 2.73
CA VAL A 120 11.80 0.19 3.67
C VAL A 120 13.16 0.11 3.00
N ASP A 121 13.89 1.21 3.07
CA ASP A 121 15.26 1.32 2.56
C ASP A 121 16.11 0.14 3.08
N PRO A 122 16.85 -0.57 2.20
CA PRO A 122 17.66 -1.72 2.57
C PRO A 122 18.60 -1.47 3.76
N ALA A 123 19.23 -0.28 3.81
CA ALA A 123 20.14 0.10 4.87
C ALA A 123 19.46 0.26 6.24
N HIS A 124 18.12 0.41 6.26
CA HIS A 124 17.32 0.63 7.47
C HIS A 124 16.40 -0.56 7.81
N ARG A 125 16.54 -1.68 7.09
CA ARG A 125 15.78 -2.91 7.39
C ARG A 125 16.28 -3.56 8.68
N GLY A 126 15.39 -4.28 9.35
CA GLY A 126 15.70 -4.92 10.64
C GLY A 126 15.44 -4.03 11.87
N GLY A 127 15.38 -2.70 11.70
CA GLY A 127 15.13 -1.72 12.78
C GLY A 127 13.65 -1.53 13.17
N GLY A 128 12.74 -2.43 12.76
CA GLY A 128 11.33 -2.35 13.19
C GLY A 128 10.46 -1.34 12.42
N ILE A 129 11.02 -0.58 11.46
CA ILE A 129 10.33 0.48 10.70
C ILE A 129 9.05 -0.03 10.02
N GLY A 130 9.11 -1.20 9.39
CA GLY A 130 7.94 -1.81 8.78
C GLY A 130 6.80 -2.05 9.78
N GLY A 131 7.15 -2.41 11.01
CA GLY A 131 6.18 -2.58 12.09
C GLY A 131 5.57 -1.28 12.56
N LEU A 132 6.34 -0.20 12.65
CA LEU A 132 5.84 1.13 12.99
C LEU A 132 4.87 1.65 11.92
N LEU A 133 5.23 1.50 10.65
CA LEU A 133 4.36 1.85 9.52
C LEU A 133 3.04 1.06 9.55
N LEU A 134 3.07 -0.24 9.83
CA LEU A 134 1.85 -1.06 9.95
C LEU A 134 0.97 -0.64 11.14
N THR A 135 1.58 -0.20 12.23
CA THR A 135 0.84 0.35 13.39
C THR A 135 0.12 1.63 12.99
N GLU A 136 0.79 2.52 12.26
CA GLU A 136 0.20 3.76 11.79
C GLU A 136 -0.95 3.53 10.80
N ILE A 137 -0.79 2.59 9.86
CA ILE A 137 -1.88 2.22 8.94
C ILE A 137 -3.11 1.69 9.69
N ALA A 138 -2.89 0.91 10.76
CA ALA A 138 -4.01 0.43 11.58
C ALA A 138 -4.72 1.57 12.33
N ALA A 139 -3.96 2.59 12.79
CA ALA A 139 -4.53 3.79 13.39
C ALA A 139 -5.37 4.59 12.38
N VAL A 140 -4.84 4.80 11.17
CA VAL A 140 -5.59 5.44 10.07
C VAL A 140 -6.88 4.67 9.77
N ALA A 141 -6.83 3.34 9.72
CA ALA A 141 -8.00 2.52 9.47
C ALA A 141 -9.06 2.68 10.58
N ALA A 142 -8.64 2.69 11.85
CA ALA A 142 -9.53 2.88 13.00
C ALA A 142 -10.22 4.26 12.96
N GLU A 143 -9.48 5.33 12.70
CA GLU A 143 -10.01 6.70 12.62
C GLU A 143 -11.03 6.90 11.50
N HIS A 144 -10.92 6.09 10.43
CA HIS A 144 -11.86 6.14 9.31
C HIS A 144 -12.99 5.09 9.43
N GLY A 145 -13.18 4.49 10.61
CA GLY A 145 -14.24 3.52 10.86
C GLY A 145 -14.09 2.21 10.06
N CYS A 146 -12.86 1.89 9.60
CA CYS A 146 -12.62 0.61 8.95
C CYS A 146 -12.61 -0.51 9.98
N SER A 147 -13.26 -1.63 9.64
CA SER A 147 -13.28 -2.82 10.50
C SER A 147 -12.06 -3.72 10.30
N ARG A 148 -11.32 -3.52 9.21
CA ARG A 148 -10.13 -4.32 8.88
C ARG A 148 -9.16 -3.58 7.97
N VAL A 149 -7.89 -4.00 8.05
CA VAL A 149 -6.85 -3.70 7.06
C VAL A 149 -6.59 -4.96 6.25
N ARG A 150 -6.59 -4.83 4.92
CA ARG A 150 -6.24 -5.88 3.96
C ARG A 150 -4.93 -5.58 3.28
N LEU A 151 -4.16 -6.61 3.00
CA LEU A 151 -2.99 -6.54 2.11
C LEU A 151 -2.85 -7.84 1.31
N ASP A 152 -2.04 -7.77 0.26
CA ASP A 152 -1.67 -8.94 -0.53
C ASP A 152 -0.16 -9.12 -0.54
N VAL A 153 0.29 -10.34 -0.27
CA VAL A 153 1.70 -10.72 -0.29
C VAL A 153 1.95 -11.80 -1.35
N ILE A 154 3.00 -11.59 -2.14
CA ILE A 154 3.42 -12.56 -3.18
C ILE A 154 4.25 -13.68 -2.57
N ASP A 155 4.20 -14.89 -3.17
CA ASP A 155 4.87 -16.11 -2.70
C ASP A 155 6.39 -15.98 -2.59
N VAL A 156 6.99 -15.12 -3.39
CA VAL A 156 8.45 -14.87 -3.40
C VAL A 156 8.92 -13.85 -2.35
N ASN A 157 8.02 -13.39 -1.46
CA ASN A 157 8.38 -12.45 -0.37
C ASN A 157 8.04 -13.00 1.03
N PRO A 158 8.72 -14.07 1.49
CA PRO A 158 8.44 -14.69 2.79
C PRO A 158 8.76 -13.75 3.97
N ARG A 159 9.69 -12.80 3.80
CA ARG A 159 10.04 -11.82 4.85
C ARG A 159 8.88 -10.86 5.12
N ALA A 160 8.22 -10.37 4.09
CA ALA A 160 7.04 -9.52 4.24
C ALA A 160 5.90 -10.30 4.89
N ARG A 161 5.65 -11.54 4.44
CA ARG A 161 4.64 -12.42 5.04
C ARG A 161 4.88 -12.60 6.55
N ALA A 162 6.09 -12.97 6.95
CA ALA A 162 6.44 -13.14 8.35
C ALA A 162 6.29 -11.83 9.17
N LEU A 163 6.57 -10.66 8.58
CA LEU A 163 6.30 -9.37 9.21
C LEU A 163 4.79 -9.19 9.46
N TYR A 164 3.96 -9.45 8.46
CA TYR A 164 2.52 -9.29 8.57
C TYR A 164 1.91 -10.25 9.61
N GLU A 165 2.32 -11.52 9.60
CA GLU A 165 1.89 -12.52 10.60
C GLU A 165 2.23 -12.07 12.02
N ARG A 166 3.47 -11.60 12.28
CA ARG A 166 3.86 -11.04 13.59
C ARG A 166 3.08 -9.79 14.00
N ARG A 167 2.46 -9.10 13.05
CA ARG A 167 1.63 -7.91 13.29
C ARG A 167 0.12 -8.20 13.29
N GLY A 168 -0.23 -9.49 13.42
CA GLY A 168 -1.61 -9.93 13.59
C GLY A 168 -2.43 -10.05 12.31
N PHE A 169 -1.76 -10.06 11.14
CA PHE A 169 -2.44 -10.39 9.89
C PHE A 169 -2.58 -11.90 9.74
N THR A 170 -3.73 -12.36 9.31
CA THR A 170 -4.04 -13.76 9.02
C THR A 170 -4.31 -13.95 7.54
N ALA A 171 -3.83 -15.06 6.98
CA ALA A 171 -4.09 -15.41 5.59
C ALA A 171 -5.56 -15.83 5.42
N VAL A 172 -6.23 -15.24 4.43
CA VAL A 172 -7.64 -15.50 4.14
C VAL A 172 -7.81 -16.31 2.86
N ARG A 173 -7.04 -15.95 1.82
CA ARG A 173 -7.14 -16.60 0.53
C ARG A 173 -5.76 -16.58 -0.16
N THR A 174 -5.45 -17.64 -0.90
CA THR A 174 -4.30 -17.68 -1.81
C THR A 174 -4.77 -17.97 -3.23
N GLY A 175 -4.57 -17.00 -4.11
CA GLY A 175 -4.77 -17.17 -5.56
C GLY A 175 -3.47 -17.64 -6.20
N ARG A 176 -3.54 -18.71 -7.01
CA ARG A 176 -2.40 -19.24 -7.76
C ARG A 176 -2.53 -18.88 -9.23
N THR A 177 -1.49 -18.28 -9.79
CA THR A 177 -1.40 -17.89 -11.20
C THR A 177 -0.05 -18.31 -11.78
N PRO A 178 0.23 -19.64 -11.83
CA PRO A 178 1.55 -20.15 -12.22
C PRO A 178 1.95 -19.74 -13.64
N TYR A 179 0.97 -19.58 -14.53
CA TYR A 179 1.17 -19.14 -15.92
C TYR A 179 1.65 -17.68 -16.03
N LEU A 180 1.40 -16.82 -15.01
CA LEU A 180 1.89 -15.44 -14.99
C LEU A 180 3.28 -15.31 -14.37
N ARG A 181 3.88 -16.40 -13.87
CA ARG A 181 5.17 -16.36 -13.16
C ARG A 181 6.29 -15.77 -14.01
N HIS A 182 6.33 -16.08 -15.30
CA HIS A 182 7.34 -15.53 -16.21
C HIS A 182 7.14 -14.04 -16.48
N LEU A 183 5.89 -13.56 -16.51
CA LEU A 183 5.58 -12.16 -16.75
C LEU A 183 5.73 -11.30 -15.49
N MET A 184 5.25 -11.80 -14.34
CA MET A 184 5.12 -11.02 -13.11
C MET A 184 6.17 -11.35 -12.04
N GLY A 185 6.97 -12.43 -12.24
CA GLY A 185 8.00 -12.86 -11.31
C GLY A 185 7.49 -13.57 -10.04
N PHE A 186 6.19 -13.87 -9.94
CA PHE A 186 5.56 -14.62 -8.84
C PHE A 186 4.44 -15.53 -9.36
N GLY A 187 4.13 -16.60 -8.65
CA GLY A 187 3.14 -17.60 -9.06
C GLY A 187 1.93 -17.68 -8.13
N ALA A 188 1.95 -16.98 -7.00
CA ALA A 188 0.83 -16.93 -6.08
C ALA A 188 0.78 -15.62 -5.30
N VAL A 189 -0.44 -15.21 -4.93
CA VAL A 189 -0.72 -14.05 -4.10
C VAL A 189 -1.59 -14.48 -2.94
N THR A 190 -1.16 -14.20 -1.71
CA THR A 190 -1.93 -14.46 -0.50
C THR A 190 -2.53 -13.15 0.00
N THR A 191 -3.86 -13.08 0.07
CA THR A 191 -4.58 -12.00 0.73
C THR A 191 -4.58 -12.25 2.23
N MET A 192 -4.21 -11.23 2.99
CA MET A 192 -4.16 -11.28 4.45
C MET A 192 -4.99 -10.13 5.03
N HIS A 193 -5.69 -10.39 6.12
CA HIS A 193 -6.50 -9.43 6.86
C HIS A 193 -6.01 -9.28 8.29
N ARG A 194 -6.15 -8.07 8.81
CA ARG A 194 -6.03 -7.77 10.24
C ARG A 194 -7.28 -7.00 10.68
N ALA A 195 -7.98 -7.50 11.71
CA ALA A 195 -9.08 -6.77 12.32
C ALA A 195 -8.59 -5.46 12.97
N VAL A 196 -9.39 -4.43 12.83
CA VAL A 196 -9.18 -3.13 13.49
C VAL A 196 -10.25 -3.04 14.59
N PRO A 197 -9.86 -2.84 15.86
CA PRO A 197 -10.81 -2.63 16.93
C PRO A 197 -11.73 -1.45 16.60
N ALA A 198 -13.03 -1.58 16.90
CA ALA A 198 -13.97 -0.47 16.76
C ALA A 198 -13.49 0.72 17.61
N HIS A 199 -13.56 1.93 17.04
CA HIS A 199 -13.26 3.13 17.81
C HIS A 199 -14.33 3.27 18.92
N PRO A 200 -13.95 3.67 20.16
CA PRO A 200 -14.91 3.77 21.27
C PRO A 200 -16.09 4.73 21.02
N GLY A 201 -16.09 5.45 19.91
CA GLY A 201 -17.12 6.40 19.50
C GLY A 201 -18.26 5.84 18.63
N ASP A 202 -18.14 4.62 18.08
CA ASP A 202 -19.13 4.06 17.13
C ASP A 202 -20.33 3.37 17.82
N GLY A 203 -20.44 3.45 19.13
CA GLY A 203 -21.38 2.72 19.97
C GLY A 203 -22.47 3.55 20.64
N VAL A 204 -23.00 4.63 20.03
CA VAL A 204 -24.25 5.26 20.53
C VAL A 204 -25.00 5.94 19.39
N SER A 205 -25.75 5.16 18.67
CA SER A 205 -26.97 5.63 17.96
C SER A 205 -28.04 4.55 18.12
N GLY A 206 -28.31 4.20 19.36
CA GLY A 206 -29.54 3.59 19.76
C GLY A 206 -30.53 4.72 20.05
N ASP A 207 -31.50 4.91 19.19
CA ASP A 207 -32.61 5.83 19.34
C ASP A 207 -33.41 5.45 20.64
N PRO A 208 -33.52 6.34 21.67
CA PRO A 208 -34.24 6.02 22.88
C PRO A 208 -35.76 6.07 22.77
N LEU A 209 -36.33 6.17 21.53
CA LEU A 209 -37.77 6.47 21.36
C LEU A 209 -38.68 5.25 21.06
N GLU A 210 -38.19 4.00 21.14
CA GLU A 210 -39.05 2.82 20.83
C GLU A 210 -39.41 1.95 22.05
N GLN A 211 -39.32 2.49 23.26
CA GLN A 211 -39.81 1.77 24.50
C GLN A 211 -40.97 2.47 25.18
N GLN A 212 -41.87 3.14 24.45
CA GLN A 212 -43.17 3.58 25.00
C GLN A 212 -44.28 3.42 23.96
N ARG A 213 -44.67 2.18 23.66
CA ARG A 213 -46.05 1.84 23.28
C ARG A 213 -46.38 0.39 23.70
#